data_971b8bc2b66431c10c5a5da464d86852
#
_entry.id   971b8bc2b66431c10c5a5da464d86852
#
_cell.length_a   1.000
_cell.length_b   1.000
_cell.length_c   1.000
_cell.angle_alpha   90.00
_cell.angle_beta   90.00
_cell.angle_gamma   90.00
#
_symmetry.space_group_name_H-M   'P 1'
#
loop_
_entity.id
_entity.type
_entity.pdbx_description
1 polymer ?
#
loop_
_entity_poly.entity_id
_entity_poly.type
_entity_poly.pdbx_seq_one_letter_code
_entity_poly.pdbx_strand_id
1 'polypeptide(L)'
;MCQVKAAPVAVSPELSVGSGRFARAAGDIRSFRASPEFDGAVLAIAAGLIQEMKLGTDAAPDVISVGLSATDYIGHGLGAGGGEMCLQLLSLDRDLAGFFRVLDLEGIDYAVVLTADHGGMDIPERLRAKGITQGVRADPALGTAEVGKAIAAKLKLSGPVLLGDLANDVWIDRSLKPRDRIRAEREAIAIFKAHPQVEAVFTLRQIARLPIPTESPDKWTTAQKIRASFDAQRSGDLYVVLKKYVSPITKPSEGYVATHGSVWDYDRRVPILIWRKGMRPSDRQDHISTVSILPTIAAEIGLALPAQLDGRCLNGVEGVACPVR
;
A
#
# COMPACT_ATOMS: atom_id res chain seq x y z
N MET A 1 -2.09 -13.76 -17.54
CA MET A 1 -0.95 -14.67 -17.54
C MET A 1 0.32 -13.86 -17.44
N CYS A 2 1.20 -14.24 -16.56
CA CYS A 2 2.45 -13.56 -16.22
C CYS A 2 3.45 -13.65 -17.40
N GLN A 3 3.99 -12.55 -17.88
CA GLN A 3 5.00 -12.53 -18.93
C GLN A 3 6.39 -12.33 -18.32
N VAL A 4 7.15 -13.41 -18.16
CA VAL A 4 8.51 -13.37 -17.61
C VAL A 4 9.51 -12.66 -18.54
N LYS A 5 9.30 -12.74 -19.86
CA LYS A 5 10.15 -12.08 -20.85
C LYS A 5 9.56 -10.72 -21.21
N ALA A 6 10.00 -9.68 -20.54
CA ALA A 6 9.71 -8.30 -20.92
C ALA A 6 11.00 -7.59 -21.32
N ALA A 7 10.91 -6.69 -22.29
CA ALA A 7 12.04 -5.82 -22.62
C ALA A 7 12.28 -4.84 -21.46
N PRO A 8 13.54 -4.54 -21.13
CA PRO A 8 13.86 -3.50 -20.17
C PRO A 8 13.25 -2.16 -20.59
N VAL A 9 12.78 -1.40 -19.62
CA VAL A 9 12.19 -0.08 -19.82
C VAL A 9 13.11 0.97 -19.22
N ALA A 10 13.56 1.94 -20.04
CA ALA A 10 14.33 3.07 -19.54
C ALA A 10 13.42 3.98 -18.70
N VAL A 11 13.82 4.24 -17.45
CA VAL A 11 13.16 5.15 -16.51
C VAL A 11 13.93 6.46 -16.35
N SER A 12 15.22 6.45 -16.65
CA SER A 12 16.09 7.62 -16.85
C SER A 12 17.15 7.29 -17.90
N PRO A 13 17.98 8.26 -18.33
CA PRO A 13 19.08 8.00 -19.29
C PRO A 13 20.05 6.91 -18.80
N GLU A 14 20.26 6.81 -17.47
CA GLU A 14 21.23 5.90 -16.85
C GLU A 14 20.60 4.64 -16.25
N LEU A 15 19.25 4.58 -16.13
CA LEU A 15 18.56 3.51 -15.41
C LEU A 15 17.47 2.86 -16.27
N SER A 16 17.60 1.55 -16.47
CA SER A 16 16.57 0.71 -17.05
C SER A 16 16.16 -0.39 -16.08
N VAL A 17 14.87 -0.74 -16.05
CA VAL A 17 14.29 -1.79 -15.21
C VAL A 17 13.46 -2.76 -16.03
N GLY A 18 13.25 -3.97 -15.52
CA GLY A 18 12.41 -4.97 -16.19
C GLY A 18 13.17 -5.95 -17.05
N SER A 19 14.42 -6.25 -16.71
CA SER A 19 15.24 -7.28 -17.40
C SER A 19 14.71 -8.72 -17.22
N GLY A 20 13.78 -8.93 -16.29
CA GLY A 20 13.29 -10.25 -15.90
C GLY A 20 14.32 -11.08 -15.14
N ARG A 21 15.23 -10.43 -14.44
CA ARG A 21 16.33 -11.07 -13.69
C ARG A 21 16.54 -10.37 -12.36
N PHE A 22 16.85 -11.18 -11.33
CA PHE A 22 17.39 -10.71 -10.07
C PHE A 22 18.92 -10.94 -10.08
N ALA A 23 19.66 -9.86 -9.95
CA ALA A 23 21.11 -9.91 -9.82
C ALA A 23 21.52 -9.11 -8.60
N ARG A 24 22.40 -9.68 -7.78
CA ARG A 24 22.94 -9.00 -6.59
C ARG A 24 24.39 -9.37 -6.34
N ALA A 25 25.13 -8.42 -5.78
CA ALA A 25 26.46 -8.69 -5.22
C ALA A 25 26.36 -9.41 -3.86
N ALA A 26 27.41 -10.10 -3.47
CA ALA A 26 27.49 -10.67 -2.13
C ALA A 26 27.40 -9.55 -1.06
N GLY A 27 26.55 -9.75 -0.05
CA GLY A 27 26.33 -8.78 1.02
C GLY A 27 25.38 -7.62 0.67
N ASP A 28 24.82 -7.57 -0.53
CA ASP A 28 23.81 -6.57 -0.90
C ASP A 28 22.45 -6.92 -0.29
N ILE A 29 22.23 -6.44 0.94
CA ILE A 29 20.99 -6.63 1.71
C ILE A 29 19.79 -5.99 1.00
N ARG A 30 19.99 -4.84 0.34
CA ARG A 30 18.90 -4.13 -0.33
C ARG A 30 18.33 -4.97 -1.48
N SER A 31 19.17 -5.45 -2.37
CA SER A 31 18.75 -6.32 -3.47
C SER A 31 18.25 -7.68 -3.00
N PHE A 32 18.75 -8.19 -1.85
CA PHE A 32 18.20 -9.39 -1.22
C PHE A 32 16.74 -9.20 -0.79
N ARG A 33 16.41 -8.07 -0.15
CA ARG A 33 15.04 -7.77 0.27
C ARG A 33 14.10 -7.59 -0.93
N ALA A 34 14.61 -7.11 -2.06
CA ALA A 34 13.89 -6.98 -3.31
C ALA A 34 14.06 -8.22 -4.22
N SER A 35 13.97 -9.42 -3.65
CA SER A 35 14.11 -10.67 -4.37
C SER A 35 13.22 -11.78 -3.79
N PRO A 36 12.85 -12.79 -4.59
CA PRO A 36 12.00 -13.90 -4.14
C PRO A 36 12.56 -14.66 -2.93
N GLU A 37 13.88 -14.75 -2.80
CA GLU A 37 14.54 -15.47 -1.72
C GLU A 37 14.27 -14.86 -0.33
N PHE A 38 13.90 -13.58 -0.28
CA PHE A 38 13.58 -12.93 0.99
C PHE A 38 12.30 -13.50 1.61
N ASP A 39 11.22 -13.62 0.83
CA ASP A 39 9.95 -14.20 1.32
C ASP A 39 10.13 -15.68 1.66
N GLY A 40 10.91 -16.43 0.87
CA GLY A 40 11.27 -17.81 1.19
C GLY A 40 11.98 -17.96 2.53
N ALA A 41 12.93 -17.06 2.85
CA ALA A 41 13.61 -17.04 4.13
C ALA A 41 12.66 -16.70 5.31
N VAL A 42 11.73 -15.76 5.11
CA VAL A 42 10.70 -15.41 6.11
C VAL A 42 9.78 -16.59 6.39
N LEU A 43 9.33 -17.31 5.36
CA LEU A 43 8.50 -18.50 5.51
C LEU A 43 9.25 -19.65 6.21
N ALA A 44 10.54 -19.83 5.93
CA ALA A 44 11.36 -20.81 6.63
C ALA A 44 11.51 -20.48 8.13
N ILE A 45 11.69 -19.20 8.48
CA ILE A 45 11.70 -18.76 9.89
C ILE A 45 10.35 -19.00 10.53
N ALA A 46 9.24 -18.67 9.85
CA ALA A 46 7.90 -18.91 10.37
C ALA A 46 7.65 -20.40 10.63
N ALA A 47 8.06 -21.30 9.72
CA ALA A 47 7.96 -22.73 9.94
C ALA A 47 8.78 -23.20 11.16
N GLY A 48 10.02 -22.71 11.31
CA GLY A 48 10.86 -23.01 12.47
C GLY A 48 10.24 -22.53 13.79
N LEU A 49 9.63 -21.34 13.82
CA LEU A 49 8.94 -20.83 15.01
C LEU A 49 7.71 -21.68 15.36
N ILE A 50 6.92 -22.12 14.38
CA ILE A 50 5.76 -23.00 14.60
C ILE A 50 6.22 -24.31 15.26
N GLN A 51 7.29 -24.91 14.80
CA GLN A 51 7.84 -26.15 15.36
C GLN A 51 8.43 -25.93 16.74
N GLU A 52 9.26 -24.91 16.96
CA GLU A 52 9.92 -24.63 18.23
C GLU A 52 8.91 -24.27 19.32
N MET A 53 7.92 -23.46 18.99
CA MET A 53 6.88 -23.02 19.93
C MET A 53 5.73 -24.02 20.05
N LYS A 54 5.71 -25.08 19.23
CA LYS A 54 4.65 -26.09 19.16
C LYS A 54 3.26 -25.51 18.89
N LEU A 55 3.18 -24.51 18.00
CA LEU A 55 1.91 -23.86 17.66
C LEU A 55 0.96 -24.87 17.00
N GLY A 56 -0.32 -24.79 17.36
CA GLY A 56 -1.37 -25.68 16.86
C GLY A 56 -1.34 -27.11 17.42
N THR A 57 -0.60 -27.37 18.51
CA THR A 57 -0.49 -28.72 19.09
C THR A 57 -1.36 -28.94 20.32
N ASP A 58 -2.04 -27.91 20.82
CA ASP A 58 -2.97 -28.02 21.93
C ASP A 58 -4.39 -27.53 21.56
N ALA A 59 -5.30 -27.43 22.54
CA ALA A 59 -6.69 -27.04 22.30
C ALA A 59 -6.88 -25.51 22.15
N ALA A 60 -5.88 -24.70 22.47
CA ALA A 60 -5.96 -23.25 22.36
C ALA A 60 -5.59 -22.81 20.94
N PRO A 61 -6.40 -21.94 20.29
CA PRO A 61 -6.04 -21.41 18.98
C PRO A 61 -4.80 -20.51 19.06
N ASP A 62 -3.81 -20.79 18.24
CA ASP A 62 -2.65 -19.93 18.01
C ASP A 62 -2.87 -19.02 16.79
N VAL A 63 -2.24 -17.86 16.80
CA VAL A 63 -2.25 -16.93 15.65
C VAL A 63 -0.82 -16.53 15.31
N ILE A 64 -0.41 -16.78 14.08
CA ILE A 64 0.86 -16.30 13.54
C ILE A 64 0.60 -15.32 12.40
N SER A 65 1.23 -14.14 12.45
CA SER A 65 1.20 -13.17 11.37
C SER A 65 2.56 -13.14 10.68
N VAL A 66 2.56 -13.37 9.36
CA VAL A 66 3.78 -13.45 8.54
C VAL A 66 3.77 -12.32 7.53
N GLY A 67 4.75 -11.42 7.60
CA GLY A 67 4.93 -10.31 6.65
C GLY A 67 5.84 -10.70 5.50
N LEU A 68 5.31 -10.80 4.28
CA LEU A 68 6.03 -11.17 3.06
C LEU A 68 6.26 -9.91 2.21
N SER A 69 7.38 -9.22 2.45
CA SER A 69 7.60 -7.86 1.94
C SER A 69 8.39 -7.79 0.62
N ALA A 70 8.86 -8.90 0.07
CA ALA A 70 9.65 -8.88 -1.17
C ALA A 70 8.86 -8.31 -2.34
N THR A 71 7.56 -8.60 -2.44
CA THR A 71 6.67 -8.07 -3.48
C THR A 71 6.65 -6.54 -3.50
N ASP A 72 6.57 -5.90 -2.33
CA ASP A 72 6.61 -4.45 -2.21
C ASP A 72 7.97 -3.86 -2.61
N TYR A 73 9.08 -4.42 -2.11
CA TYR A 73 10.41 -3.97 -2.48
C TYR A 73 10.70 -4.11 -3.98
N ILE A 74 10.23 -5.19 -4.61
CA ILE A 74 10.30 -5.38 -6.06
C ILE A 74 9.44 -4.34 -6.77
N GLY A 75 8.24 -4.07 -6.27
CA GLY A 75 7.36 -3.03 -6.77
C GLY A 75 8.03 -1.66 -6.78
N HIS A 76 8.66 -1.27 -5.68
CA HIS A 76 9.42 -0.02 -5.57
C HIS A 76 10.62 0.05 -6.51
N GLY A 77 11.40 -1.03 -6.58
CA GLY A 77 12.66 -1.04 -7.32
C GLY A 77 12.52 -1.28 -8.82
N LEU A 78 11.50 -2.03 -9.25
CA LEU A 78 11.40 -2.56 -10.62
C LEU A 78 10.02 -2.32 -11.26
N GLY A 79 9.05 -1.83 -10.49
CA GLY A 79 7.66 -1.62 -10.90
C GLY A 79 6.79 -2.87 -10.79
N ALA A 80 5.49 -2.66 -10.57
CA ALA A 80 4.53 -3.73 -10.29
C ALA A 80 4.15 -4.61 -11.49
N GLY A 81 4.47 -4.21 -12.72
CA GLY A 81 4.05 -4.90 -13.94
C GLY A 81 5.18 -5.50 -14.77
N GLY A 82 6.38 -5.67 -14.21
CA GLY A 82 7.55 -6.22 -14.89
C GLY A 82 7.68 -7.73 -14.80
N GLY A 83 8.67 -8.28 -15.52
CA GLY A 83 8.99 -9.70 -15.49
C GLY A 83 9.45 -10.18 -14.11
N GLU A 84 10.12 -9.31 -13.35
CA GLU A 84 10.59 -9.58 -11.99
C GLU A 84 9.41 -9.77 -11.03
N MET A 85 8.36 -8.96 -11.13
CA MET A 85 7.13 -9.14 -10.33
C MET A 85 6.47 -10.48 -10.68
N CYS A 86 6.49 -10.87 -11.95
CA CYS A 86 6.00 -12.15 -12.39
C CYS A 86 6.77 -13.31 -11.74
N LEU A 87 8.11 -13.26 -11.75
CA LEU A 87 8.96 -14.24 -11.11
C LEU A 87 8.74 -14.30 -9.60
N GLN A 88 8.57 -13.13 -8.95
CA GLN A 88 8.25 -13.04 -7.53
C GLN A 88 6.97 -13.79 -7.19
N LEU A 89 5.87 -13.52 -7.90
CA LEU A 89 4.58 -14.15 -7.62
C LEU A 89 4.61 -15.66 -7.84
N LEU A 90 5.32 -16.14 -8.89
CA LEU A 90 5.51 -17.56 -9.12
C LEU A 90 6.37 -18.24 -8.04
N SER A 91 7.37 -17.53 -7.52
CA SER A 91 8.19 -18.05 -6.41
C SER A 91 7.38 -18.09 -5.12
N LEU A 92 6.66 -17.01 -4.83
CA LEU A 92 5.82 -16.89 -3.63
C LEU A 92 4.75 -18.02 -3.59
N ASP A 93 4.08 -18.28 -4.71
CA ASP A 93 3.10 -19.37 -4.81
C ASP A 93 3.73 -20.73 -4.46
N ARG A 94 4.91 -21.02 -5.01
CA ARG A 94 5.65 -22.25 -4.71
C ARG A 94 6.10 -22.32 -3.25
N ASP A 95 6.59 -21.21 -2.69
CA ASP A 95 7.13 -21.16 -1.34
C ASP A 95 6.02 -21.27 -0.30
N LEU A 96 4.84 -20.66 -0.57
CA LEU A 96 3.61 -20.85 0.23
C LEU A 96 3.14 -22.30 0.17
N ALA A 97 3.15 -22.94 -1.00
CA ALA A 97 2.80 -24.36 -1.13
C ALA A 97 3.76 -25.26 -0.33
N GLY A 98 5.07 -24.93 -0.31
CA GLY A 98 6.06 -25.59 0.53
C GLY A 98 5.79 -25.40 2.02
N PHE A 99 5.48 -24.19 2.44
CA PHE A 99 5.15 -23.86 3.83
C PHE A 99 3.90 -24.62 4.31
N PHE A 100 2.82 -24.61 3.55
CA PHE A 100 1.59 -25.34 3.92
C PHE A 100 1.82 -26.86 3.97
N ARG A 101 2.66 -27.40 3.10
CA ARG A 101 3.04 -28.83 3.17
C ARG A 101 3.75 -29.18 4.48
N VAL A 102 4.56 -28.28 5.04
CA VAL A 102 5.16 -28.49 6.37
C VAL A 102 4.08 -28.60 7.44
N LEU A 103 3.10 -27.71 7.45
CA LEU A 103 1.97 -27.74 8.39
C LEU A 103 1.15 -29.03 8.26
N ASP A 104 0.88 -29.46 7.02
CA ASP A 104 0.17 -30.70 6.73
C ASP A 104 0.92 -31.94 7.27
N LEU A 105 2.25 -31.99 7.11
CA LEU A 105 3.09 -33.10 7.60
C LEU A 105 3.17 -33.15 9.11
N GLU A 106 3.14 -32.01 9.79
CA GLU A 106 3.06 -31.90 11.25
C GLU A 106 1.65 -32.22 11.81
N GLY A 107 0.66 -32.42 10.91
CA GLY A 107 -0.72 -32.72 11.31
C GLY A 107 -1.47 -31.54 11.93
N ILE A 108 -1.01 -30.31 11.73
CA ILE A 108 -1.63 -29.09 12.27
C ILE A 108 -2.94 -28.82 11.51
N ASP A 109 -4.01 -28.55 12.25
CA ASP A 109 -5.26 -28.02 11.69
C ASP A 109 -5.16 -26.50 11.66
N TYR A 110 -5.26 -25.90 10.46
CA TYR A 110 -5.02 -24.47 10.28
C TYR A 110 -5.99 -23.81 9.29
N ALA A 111 -6.22 -22.53 9.53
CA ALA A 111 -6.85 -21.64 8.56
C ALA A 111 -5.84 -20.57 8.08
N VAL A 112 -6.00 -20.13 6.85
CA VAL A 112 -5.14 -19.11 6.24
C VAL A 112 -5.98 -17.90 5.84
N VAL A 113 -5.51 -16.70 6.19
CA VAL A 113 -5.97 -15.46 5.60
C VAL A 113 -4.80 -14.81 4.90
N LEU A 114 -4.89 -14.66 3.57
CA LEU A 114 -3.90 -13.99 2.74
C LEU A 114 -4.47 -12.68 2.23
N THR A 115 -3.77 -11.59 2.47
CA THR A 115 -4.11 -10.25 1.99
C THR A 115 -2.85 -9.44 1.72
N ALA A 116 -3.01 -8.18 1.33
CA ALA A 116 -1.94 -7.20 1.29
C ALA A 116 -2.39 -5.92 2.00
N ASP A 117 -1.44 -5.12 2.45
CA ASP A 117 -1.64 -3.81 3.08
C ASP A 117 -2.02 -2.74 2.04
N HIS A 118 -1.49 -2.85 0.81
CA HIS A 118 -1.81 -2.00 -0.33
C HIS A 118 -1.53 -2.72 -1.64
N GLY A 119 -1.98 -2.11 -2.74
CA GLY A 119 -1.55 -2.45 -4.09
C GLY A 119 -0.40 -1.54 -4.56
N GLY A 120 -0.19 -1.41 -5.86
CA GLY A 120 0.85 -0.54 -6.40
C GLY A 120 0.67 -0.24 -7.88
N MET A 121 0.93 1.00 -8.26
CA MET A 121 0.95 1.42 -9.65
C MET A 121 2.25 0.96 -10.32
N ASP A 122 2.15 0.47 -11.56
CA ASP A 122 3.33 0.21 -12.38
C ASP A 122 4.05 1.51 -12.77
N ILE A 123 5.31 1.42 -13.18
CA ILE A 123 6.08 2.58 -13.63
C ILE A 123 5.38 3.29 -14.81
N PRO A 124 5.37 4.63 -14.82
CA PRO A 124 4.72 5.41 -15.87
C PRO A 124 5.18 5.06 -17.30
N GLU A 125 6.46 4.75 -17.46
CA GLU A 125 7.08 4.39 -18.73
C GLU A 125 6.48 3.10 -19.30
N ARG A 126 6.25 2.08 -18.44
CA ARG A 126 5.62 0.82 -18.85
C ARG A 126 4.11 0.98 -19.07
N LEU A 127 3.44 1.82 -18.28
CA LEU A 127 2.04 2.16 -18.50
C LEU A 127 1.84 2.77 -19.89
N ARG A 128 2.69 3.73 -20.29
CA ARG A 128 2.65 4.32 -21.65
C ARG A 128 2.89 3.28 -22.75
N ALA A 129 3.85 2.39 -22.56
CA ALA A 129 4.09 1.28 -23.50
C ALA A 129 2.88 0.34 -23.66
N LYS A 130 2.02 0.25 -22.63
CA LYS A 130 0.74 -0.48 -22.65
C LYS A 130 -0.45 0.37 -23.14
N GLY A 131 -0.23 1.59 -23.63
CA GLY A 131 -1.27 2.48 -24.16
C GLY A 131 -1.95 3.38 -23.12
N ILE A 132 -1.52 3.37 -21.86
CA ILE A 132 -2.03 4.26 -20.80
C ILE A 132 -1.21 5.56 -20.85
N THR A 133 -1.61 6.47 -21.74
CA THR A 133 -0.89 7.73 -22.01
C THR A 133 -0.82 8.68 -20.83
N GLN A 134 -1.74 8.57 -19.87
CA GLN A 134 -1.77 9.33 -18.63
C GLN A 134 -0.66 8.92 -17.63
N GLY A 135 0.03 7.80 -17.88
CA GLY A 135 1.17 7.36 -17.08
C GLY A 135 2.33 8.32 -17.20
N VAL A 136 2.50 9.22 -16.23
CA VAL A 136 3.55 10.24 -16.22
C VAL A 136 4.16 10.38 -14.84
N ARG A 137 5.36 10.93 -14.77
CA ARG A 137 5.95 11.36 -13.50
C ARG A 137 5.45 12.77 -13.18
N ALA A 138 5.32 13.06 -11.91
CA ALA A 138 4.91 14.38 -11.45
C ALA A 138 5.97 15.43 -11.81
N ASP A 139 5.51 16.63 -12.07
CA ASP A 139 6.36 17.78 -12.24
C ASP A 139 7.12 18.08 -10.95
N PRO A 140 8.46 18.18 -10.96
CA PRO A 140 9.24 18.55 -9.78
C PRO A 140 8.79 19.87 -9.12
N ALA A 141 8.19 20.79 -9.88
CA ALA A 141 7.63 22.05 -9.37
C ALA A 141 6.50 21.85 -8.35
N LEU A 142 5.87 20.67 -8.32
CA LEU A 142 4.86 20.30 -7.30
C LEU A 142 5.48 19.88 -5.96
N GLY A 143 6.80 19.70 -5.86
CA GLY A 143 7.47 19.36 -4.61
C GLY A 143 7.19 20.42 -3.53
N THR A 144 6.89 19.99 -2.31
CA THR A 144 6.58 20.90 -1.18
C THR A 144 7.68 21.95 -0.96
N ALA A 145 8.95 21.56 -1.16
CA ALA A 145 10.07 22.49 -1.07
C ALA A 145 9.99 23.59 -2.15
N GLU A 146 9.66 23.25 -3.40
CA GLU A 146 9.58 24.21 -4.50
C GLU A 146 8.35 25.12 -4.37
N VAL A 147 7.19 24.54 -4.06
CA VAL A 147 5.98 25.31 -3.76
C VAL A 147 6.21 26.22 -2.54
N GLY A 148 6.85 25.70 -1.49
CA GLY A 148 7.21 26.46 -0.29
C GLY A 148 8.13 27.65 -0.59
N LYS A 149 9.14 27.48 -1.45
CA LYS A 149 10.02 28.59 -1.92
C LYS A 149 9.21 29.67 -2.67
N ALA A 150 8.32 29.26 -3.58
CA ALA A 150 7.48 30.21 -4.31
C ALA A 150 6.58 31.01 -3.36
N ILE A 151 5.98 30.36 -2.35
CA ILE A 151 5.18 31.01 -1.33
C ILE A 151 6.03 31.95 -0.47
N ALA A 152 7.20 31.50 -0.03
CA ALA A 152 8.13 32.32 0.77
C ALA A 152 8.50 33.63 0.04
N ALA A 153 8.86 33.54 -1.24
CA ALA A 153 9.19 34.68 -2.08
C ALA A 153 7.99 35.65 -2.20
N LYS A 154 6.79 35.14 -2.52
CA LYS A 154 5.58 35.92 -2.69
C LYS A 154 5.14 36.63 -1.41
N LEU A 155 5.24 35.97 -0.27
CA LEU A 155 4.77 36.46 1.02
C LEU A 155 5.88 37.14 1.83
N LYS A 156 7.11 37.20 1.33
CA LYS A 156 8.32 37.71 2.00
C LYS A 156 8.55 37.00 3.34
N LEU A 157 8.47 35.69 3.35
CA LEU A 157 8.74 34.84 4.52
C LEU A 157 10.17 34.30 4.45
N SER A 158 10.77 33.99 5.60
CA SER A 158 12.06 33.33 5.74
C SER A 158 11.87 31.89 6.21
N GLY A 159 12.74 30.99 5.74
CA GLY A 159 12.73 29.57 6.12
C GLY A 159 11.74 28.72 5.30
N PRO A 160 11.61 27.43 5.66
CA PRO A 160 10.66 26.53 5.01
C PRO A 160 9.23 27.01 5.30
N VAL A 161 8.34 26.81 4.32
CA VAL A 161 6.91 27.19 4.45
C VAL A 161 6.04 25.95 4.43
N LEU A 162 6.40 24.96 3.60
CA LEU A 162 5.72 23.68 3.52
C LEU A 162 6.70 22.55 3.86
N LEU A 163 6.17 21.50 4.47
CA LEU A 163 6.87 20.27 4.84
C LEU A 163 6.08 19.08 4.30
N GLY A 164 6.76 17.95 4.09
CA GLY A 164 6.20 16.74 3.51
C GLY A 164 6.71 16.50 2.10
N ASP A 165 6.13 15.50 1.45
CA ASP A 165 6.50 15.11 0.09
C ASP A 165 5.70 15.87 -0.97
N LEU A 166 5.76 15.40 -2.21
CA LEU A 166 5.12 16.03 -3.36
C LEU A 166 3.58 15.88 -3.34
N ALA A 167 3.08 14.78 -2.75
CA ALA A 167 1.66 14.43 -2.74
C ALA A 167 1.22 13.92 -1.36
N ASN A 168 -0.09 13.67 -1.20
CA ASN A 168 -0.71 13.26 0.03
C ASN A 168 -0.66 14.35 1.11
N ASP A 169 -0.15 14.04 2.30
CA ASP A 169 -0.11 14.98 3.43
C ASP A 169 0.96 16.06 3.26
N VAL A 170 0.53 17.30 3.34
CA VAL A 170 1.39 18.50 3.31
C VAL A 170 1.14 19.31 4.57
N TRP A 171 2.22 19.60 5.30
CA TRP A 171 2.16 20.42 6.52
C TRP A 171 2.67 21.81 6.25
N ILE A 172 2.03 22.78 6.90
CA ILE A 172 2.51 24.18 6.94
C ILE A 172 3.42 24.30 8.15
N ASP A 173 4.61 24.88 7.95
CA ASP A 173 5.61 25.00 9.00
C ASP A 173 5.03 25.71 10.23
N ARG A 174 5.11 25.03 11.39
CA ARG A 174 4.57 25.52 12.65
C ARG A 174 5.38 26.67 13.25
N SER A 175 6.59 26.91 12.78
CA SER A 175 7.42 28.06 13.18
C SER A 175 6.88 29.39 12.64
N LEU A 176 6.07 29.37 11.57
CA LEU A 176 5.43 30.56 11.01
C LEU A 176 4.38 31.14 11.98
N LYS A 177 4.28 32.47 12.02
CA LYS A 177 3.23 33.14 12.77
C LYS A 177 1.83 32.71 12.31
N PRO A 178 0.82 32.66 13.17
CA PRO A 178 -0.52 32.20 12.83
C PRO A 178 -1.13 32.89 11.58
N ARG A 179 -0.93 34.19 11.43
CA ARG A 179 -1.38 34.96 10.25
C ARG A 179 -0.68 34.48 8.97
N ASP A 180 0.60 34.22 9.05
CA ASP A 180 1.38 33.81 7.89
C ASP A 180 1.08 32.36 7.49
N ARG A 181 0.78 31.48 8.45
CA ARG A 181 0.29 30.11 8.16
C ARG A 181 -1.01 30.14 7.36
N ILE A 182 -1.98 31.00 7.72
CA ILE A 182 -3.24 31.15 6.97
C ILE A 182 -2.98 31.66 5.56
N ARG A 183 -2.05 32.60 5.38
CA ARG A 183 -1.67 33.09 4.05
C ARG A 183 -0.98 32.03 3.23
N ALA A 184 -0.05 31.29 3.83
CA ALA A 184 0.66 30.18 3.20
C ALA A 184 -0.30 29.07 2.76
N GLU A 185 -1.27 28.69 3.61
CA GLU A 185 -2.32 27.70 3.28
C GLU A 185 -3.10 28.11 2.03
N ARG A 186 -3.53 29.38 1.95
CA ARG A 186 -4.28 29.89 0.78
C ARG A 186 -3.46 29.84 -0.51
N GLU A 187 -2.19 30.26 -0.44
CA GLU A 187 -1.30 30.24 -1.59
C GLU A 187 -0.97 28.81 -2.02
N ALA A 188 -0.70 27.90 -1.08
CA ALA A 188 -0.47 26.50 -1.37
C ALA A 188 -1.66 25.86 -2.09
N ILE A 189 -2.88 26.09 -1.60
CA ILE A 189 -4.11 25.61 -2.24
C ILE A 189 -4.23 26.17 -3.66
N ALA A 190 -3.95 27.45 -3.86
CA ALA A 190 -4.05 28.08 -5.17
C ALA A 190 -3.04 27.50 -6.16
N ILE A 191 -1.77 27.32 -5.75
CA ILE A 191 -0.70 26.77 -6.57
C ILE A 191 -1.01 25.32 -6.94
N PHE A 192 -1.31 24.46 -5.97
CA PHE A 192 -1.61 23.05 -6.23
C PHE A 192 -2.84 22.89 -7.12
N LYS A 193 -3.94 23.61 -6.86
CA LYS A 193 -5.17 23.51 -7.67
C LYS A 193 -5.00 23.99 -9.12
N ALA A 194 -4.09 24.93 -9.38
CA ALA A 194 -3.82 25.41 -10.71
C ALA A 194 -3.00 24.43 -11.55
N HIS A 195 -2.36 23.45 -10.94
CA HIS A 195 -1.46 22.55 -11.65
C HIS A 195 -2.22 21.43 -12.38
N PRO A 196 -1.93 21.17 -13.69
CA PRO A 196 -2.69 20.21 -14.50
C PRO A 196 -2.60 18.75 -14.03
N GLN A 197 -1.58 18.38 -13.25
CA GLN A 197 -1.40 17.04 -12.70
C GLN A 197 -2.08 16.83 -11.34
N VAL A 198 -2.66 17.87 -10.74
CA VAL A 198 -3.40 17.77 -9.48
C VAL A 198 -4.89 17.52 -9.77
N GLU A 199 -5.44 16.53 -9.12
CA GLU A 199 -6.87 16.19 -9.19
C GLU A 199 -7.69 17.01 -8.18
N ALA A 200 -7.19 17.07 -6.93
CA ALA A 200 -7.89 17.77 -5.85
C ALA A 200 -6.92 18.18 -4.73
N VAL A 201 -7.33 19.18 -3.99
CA VAL A 201 -6.67 19.61 -2.73
C VAL A 201 -7.74 19.77 -1.67
N PHE A 202 -7.55 19.10 -0.55
CA PHE A 202 -8.43 19.17 0.62
C PHE A 202 -7.68 19.75 1.80
N THR A 203 -8.34 20.60 2.59
CA THR A 203 -7.80 21.02 3.87
C THR A 203 -8.14 20.03 4.97
N LEU A 204 -7.29 19.93 6.00
CA LEU A 204 -7.56 19.18 7.22
C LEU A 204 -8.98 19.43 7.75
N ARG A 205 -9.40 20.70 7.78
CA ARG A 205 -10.75 21.08 8.28
C ARG A 205 -11.88 20.55 7.41
N GLN A 206 -11.70 20.45 6.10
CA GLN A 206 -12.70 19.87 5.20
C GLN A 206 -12.84 18.37 5.48
N ILE A 207 -11.71 17.65 5.56
CA ILE A 207 -11.70 16.19 5.79
C ILE A 207 -12.24 15.86 7.20
N ALA A 208 -11.83 16.57 8.23
CA ALA A 208 -12.28 16.33 9.61
C ALA A 208 -13.80 16.47 9.83
N ARG A 209 -14.47 17.25 8.99
CA ARG A 209 -15.93 17.44 9.05
C ARG A 209 -16.74 16.38 8.33
N LEU A 210 -16.09 15.56 7.51
CA LEU A 210 -16.77 14.47 6.82
C LEU A 210 -17.08 13.34 7.81
N PRO A 211 -18.23 12.69 7.69
CA PRO A 211 -18.50 11.47 8.44
C PRO A 211 -17.55 10.35 7.99
N ILE A 212 -17.28 9.42 8.88
CA ILE A 212 -16.60 8.16 8.50
C ILE A 212 -17.50 7.44 7.50
N PRO A 213 -16.99 7.03 6.32
CA PRO A 213 -17.83 6.37 5.32
C PRO A 213 -18.29 5.00 5.82
N THR A 214 -19.59 4.74 5.68
CA THR A 214 -20.24 3.47 6.08
C THR A 214 -20.62 2.61 4.88
N GLU A 215 -20.56 3.17 3.68
CA GLU A 215 -20.83 2.46 2.42
C GLU A 215 -19.68 1.52 2.03
N SER A 216 -19.93 0.66 1.06
CA SER A 216 -18.90 -0.20 0.46
C SER A 216 -17.74 0.63 -0.09
N PRO A 217 -16.46 0.23 0.13
CA PRO A 217 -15.26 1.02 -0.21
C PRO A 217 -15.14 1.41 -1.71
N ASP A 218 -15.76 0.67 -2.61
CA ASP A 218 -15.80 0.96 -4.05
C ASP A 218 -16.64 2.20 -4.39
N LYS A 219 -17.62 2.54 -3.53
CA LYS A 219 -18.53 3.68 -3.72
C LYS A 219 -17.97 4.99 -3.12
N TRP A 220 -16.86 4.92 -2.41
CA TRP A 220 -16.33 6.11 -1.74
C TRP A 220 -15.84 7.16 -2.73
N THR A 221 -16.26 8.38 -2.53
CA THR A 221 -15.68 9.56 -3.18
C THR A 221 -14.22 9.75 -2.76
N THR A 222 -13.45 10.51 -3.53
CA THR A 222 -12.06 10.86 -3.17
C THR A 222 -11.95 11.43 -1.76
N ALA A 223 -12.85 12.32 -1.37
CA ALA A 223 -12.87 12.91 -0.04
C ALA A 223 -13.16 11.86 1.06
N GLN A 224 -14.05 10.91 0.82
CA GLN A 224 -14.33 9.81 1.76
C GLN A 224 -13.14 8.84 1.88
N LYS A 225 -12.43 8.58 0.79
CA LYS A 225 -11.20 7.77 0.81
C LYS A 225 -10.12 8.41 1.71
N ILE A 226 -9.94 9.72 1.59
CA ILE A 226 -9.01 10.48 2.45
C ILE A 226 -9.53 10.49 3.90
N ARG A 227 -10.85 10.67 4.10
CA ARG A 227 -11.43 10.65 5.45
C ARG A 227 -11.21 9.32 6.16
N ALA A 228 -11.22 8.20 5.46
CA ALA A 228 -10.95 6.88 6.03
C ALA A 228 -9.50 6.70 6.50
N SER A 229 -8.55 7.46 5.94
CA SER A 229 -7.13 7.47 6.34
C SER A 229 -6.76 8.63 7.27
N PHE A 230 -7.72 9.48 7.63
CA PHE A 230 -7.47 10.70 8.39
C PHE A 230 -7.27 10.44 9.88
N ASP A 231 -6.20 11.00 10.42
CA ASP A 231 -5.93 11.09 11.86
C ASP A 231 -5.72 12.57 12.24
N ALA A 232 -6.46 13.04 13.25
CA ALA A 232 -6.47 14.47 13.62
C ALA A 232 -5.12 14.98 14.16
N GLN A 233 -4.25 14.10 14.65
CA GLN A 233 -2.95 14.44 15.24
C GLN A 233 -1.79 14.25 14.25
N ARG A 234 -1.97 13.39 13.23
CA ARG A 234 -0.90 12.96 12.32
C ARG A 234 -1.07 13.43 10.89
N SER A 235 -2.30 13.62 10.41
CA SER A 235 -2.55 14.09 9.05
C SER A 235 -2.10 15.53 8.84
N GLY A 236 -1.71 15.87 7.59
CA GLY A 236 -1.24 17.19 7.18
C GLY A 236 -2.32 18.27 7.20
N ASP A 237 -1.92 19.53 7.10
CA ASP A 237 -2.84 20.68 6.95
C ASP A 237 -3.60 20.63 5.63
N LEU A 238 -2.96 20.08 4.59
CA LEU A 238 -3.53 19.84 3.28
C LEU A 238 -3.29 18.40 2.87
N TYR A 239 -4.22 17.85 2.07
CA TYR A 239 -4.05 16.60 1.35
C TYR A 239 -4.11 16.90 -0.15
N VAL A 240 -3.00 16.64 -0.86
CA VAL A 240 -2.87 16.88 -2.31
C VAL A 240 -3.04 15.57 -3.06
N VAL A 241 -4.04 15.48 -3.92
CA VAL A 241 -4.32 14.32 -4.75
C VAL A 241 -3.78 14.55 -6.14
N LEU A 242 -2.83 13.74 -6.58
CA LEU A 242 -2.40 13.71 -7.97
C LEU A 242 -3.44 13.00 -8.86
N LYS A 243 -3.50 13.37 -10.12
CA LYS A 243 -4.35 12.67 -11.09
C LYS A 243 -3.97 11.19 -11.20
N LYS A 244 -4.93 10.38 -11.60
CA LYS A 244 -4.73 8.94 -11.83
C LYS A 244 -3.56 8.72 -12.79
N TYR A 245 -2.68 7.77 -12.45
CA TYR A 245 -1.47 7.41 -13.18
C TYR A 245 -0.34 8.46 -13.17
N VAL A 246 -0.42 9.49 -12.32
CA VAL A 246 0.72 10.38 -12.06
C VAL A 246 1.52 9.82 -10.88
N SER A 247 2.77 9.43 -11.14
CA SER A 247 3.70 8.96 -10.11
C SER A 247 4.33 10.14 -9.36
N PRO A 248 4.32 10.17 -8.02
CA PRO A 248 4.99 11.24 -7.26
C PRO A 248 6.52 11.17 -7.34
N ILE A 249 7.11 10.08 -7.82
CA ILE A 249 8.55 9.97 -8.01
C ILE A 249 8.96 10.74 -9.25
N THR A 250 9.50 11.93 -9.05
CA THR A 250 9.96 12.83 -10.13
C THR A 250 11.30 12.40 -10.71
N LYS A 251 12.19 11.85 -9.86
CA LYS A 251 13.55 11.40 -10.22
C LYS A 251 13.74 9.96 -9.75
N PRO A 252 13.49 8.98 -10.64
CA PRO A 252 13.72 7.58 -10.29
C PRO A 252 15.19 7.30 -10.04
N SER A 253 15.47 6.42 -9.09
CA SER A 253 16.81 5.96 -8.75
C SER A 253 16.81 4.44 -8.60
N GLU A 254 17.99 3.84 -8.55
CA GLU A 254 18.12 2.41 -8.31
C GLU A 254 17.40 2.00 -7.01
N GLY A 255 16.53 1.00 -7.12
CA GLY A 255 15.70 0.50 -6.03
C GLY A 255 14.54 1.42 -5.63
N TYR A 256 14.27 2.53 -6.36
CA TYR A 256 13.11 3.40 -6.10
C TYR A 256 12.62 4.07 -7.38
N VAL A 257 11.86 3.34 -8.18
CA VAL A 257 11.29 3.80 -9.46
C VAL A 257 9.78 3.96 -9.43
N ALA A 258 9.11 3.30 -8.48
CA ALA A 258 7.67 3.35 -8.25
C ALA A 258 7.35 3.46 -6.77
N THR A 259 6.13 3.87 -6.43
CA THR A 259 5.61 3.96 -5.07
C THR A 259 4.08 3.85 -5.10
N HIS A 260 3.48 3.78 -3.93
CA HIS A 260 2.06 3.59 -3.66
C HIS A 260 1.56 4.65 -2.65
N GLY A 261 0.32 4.50 -2.16
CA GLY A 261 -0.27 5.35 -1.14
C GLY A 261 -1.25 6.40 -1.69
N SER A 262 -1.63 6.29 -2.97
CA SER A 262 -2.65 7.16 -3.55
C SER A 262 -4.08 6.72 -3.21
N VAL A 263 -5.05 7.58 -3.50
CA VAL A 263 -6.50 7.27 -3.35
C VAL A 263 -7.04 6.39 -4.48
N TRP A 264 -6.22 6.02 -5.46
CA TRP A 264 -6.64 5.27 -6.64
C TRP A 264 -6.71 3.76 -6.37
N ASP A 265 -7.57 3.07 -7.10
CA ASP A 265 -7.87 1.66 -6.83
C ASP A 265 -6.67 0.73 -7.04
N TYR A 266 -5.71 1.09 -7.89
CA TYR A 266 -4.49 0.30 -8.06
C TYR A 266 -3.62 0.23 -6.78
N ASP A 267 -3.74 1.21 -5.88
CA ASP A 267 -3.08 1.21 -4.57
C ASP A 267 -3.98 0.68 -3.45
N ARG A 268 -5.31 0.78 -3.61
CA ARG A 268 -6.27 0.48 -2.55
C ARG A 268 -6.91 -0.90 -2.62
N ARG A 269 -7.00 -1.49 -3.82
CA ARG A 269 -7.63 -2.81 -3.99
C ARG A 269 -6.61 -3.91 -3.79
N VAL A 270 -6.87 -4.75 -2.80
CA VAL A 270 -6.09 -5.93 -2.47
C VAL A 270 -7.00 -7.16 -2.38
N PRO A 271 -6.50 -8.38 -2.62
CA PRO A 271 -7.27 -9.58 -2.39
C PRO A 271 -7.47 -9.84 -0.88
N ILE A 272 -8.54 -10.52 -0.53
CA ILE A 272 -8.69 -11.20 0.75
C ILE A 272 -9.06 -12.64 0.43
N LEU A 273 -8.13 -13.56 0.65
CA LEU A 273 -8.31 -14.99 0.45
C LEU A 273 -8.40 -15.65 1.82
N ILE A 274 -9.46 -16.41 2.04
CA ILE A 274 -9.65 -17.18 3.27
C ILE A 274 -9.72 -18.65 2.87
N TRP A 275 -8.93 -19.48 3.52
CA TRP A 275 -8.87 -20.90 3.24
C TRP A 275 -8.71 -21.71 4.53
N ARG A 276 -9.34 -22.86 4.56
CA ARG A 276 -9.09 -23.97 5.50
C ARG A 276 -9.44 -25.29 4.82
N LYS A 277 -8.96 -26.37 5.40
CA LYS A 277 -9.24 -27.72 4.91
C LYS A 277 -10.74 -28.01 4.87
N GLY A 278 -11.24 -28.50 3.74
CA GLY A 278 -12.67 -28.83 3.56
C GLY A 278 -13.57 -27.67 3.19
N MET A 279 -13.07 -26.41 3.15
CA MET A 279 -13.85 -25.25 2.72
C MET A 279 -14.19 -25.36 1.22
N ARG A 280 -15.43 -25.08 0.87
CA ARG A 280 -15.86 -25.06 -0.54
C ARG A 280 -15.38 -23.78 -1.22
N PRO A 281 -14.86 -23.87 -2.46
CA PRO A 281 -14.46 -22.68 -3.22
C PRO A 281 -15.66 -21.75 -3.44
N SER A 282 -15.46 -20.47 -3.19
CA SER A 282 -16.44 -19.42 -3.48
C SER A 282 -15.70 -18.15 -3.89
N ASP A 283 -16.30 -17.37 -4.79
CA ASP A 283 -15.81 -16.07 -5.21
C ASP A 283 -16.87 -15.02 -4.89
N ARG A 284 -16.52 -14.04 -4.08
CA ARG A 284 -17.41 -12.96 -3.63
C ARG A 284 -17.05 -11.67 -4.35
N GLN A 285 -18.04 -11.04 -4.93
CA GLN A 285 -17.87 -9.79 -5.69
C GLN A 285 -18.12 -8.53 -4.85
N ASP A 286 -18.48 -8.67 -3.58
CA ASP A 286 -18.66 -7.54 -2.68
C ASP A 286 -17.29 -6.96 -2.26
N HIS A 287 -17.19 -5.63 -2.31
CA HIS A 287 -16.02 -4.90 -1.85
C HIS A 287 -16.10 -4.68 -0.34
N ILE A 288 -15.13 -5.22 0.37
CA ILE A 288 -15.02 -5.14 1.83
C ILE A 288 -13.72 -4.43 2.23
N SER A 289 -13.65 -3.92 3.45
CA SER A 289 -12.44 -3.32 3.97
C SER A 289 -11.58 -4.37 4.69
N THR A 290 -10.26 -4.31 4.52
CA THR A 290 -9.29 -5.20 5.19
C THR A 290 -9.35 -5.15 6.72
N VAL A 291 -9.84 -4.05 7.32
CA VAL A 291 -10.10 -3.96 8.77
C VAL A 291 -11.12 -4.99 9.25
N SER A 292 -11.90 -5.61 8.35
CA SER A 292 -12.84 -6.68 8.65
C SER A 292 -12.18 -8.06 8.85
N ILE A 293 -10.90 -8.20 8.54
CA ILE A 293 -10.15 -9.44 8.74
C ILE A 293 -10.05 -9.77 10.23
N LEU A 294 -9.65 -8.79 11.06
CA LEU A 294 -9.51 -9.00 12.51
C LEU A 294 -10.80 -9.54 13.17
N PRO A 295 -11.97 -8.88 13.03
CA PRO A 295 -13.19 -9.41 13.66
C PRO A 295 -13.65 -10.75 13.08
N THR A 296 -13.26 -11.09 11.85
CA THR A 296 -13.56 -12.39 11.24
C THR A 296 -12.70 -13.49 11.84
N ILE A 297 -11.38 -13.29 11.97
CA ILE A 297 -10.47 -14.24 12.62
C ILE A 297 -10.87 -14.42 14.10
N ALA A 298 -11.17 -13.32 14.79
CA ALA A 298 -11.58 -13.39 16.20
C ALA A 298 -12.87 -14.23 16.40
N ALA A 299 -13.84 -14.10 15.50
CA ALA A 299 -15.05 -14.92 15.51
C ALA A 299 -14.74 -16.40 15.25
N GLU A 300 -13.80 -16.71 14.35
CA GLU A 300 -13.36 -18.09 14.05
C GLU A 300 -12.75 -18.77 15.28
N ILE A 301 -11.91 -18.06 16.04
CA ILE A 301 -11.20 -18.60 17.20
C ILE A 301 -11.93 -18.35 18.52
N GLY A 302 -13.15 -17.80 18.50
CA GLY A 302 -13.94 -17.52 19.72
C GLY A 302 -13.38 -16.41 20.61
N LEU A 303 -12.57 -15.49 20.06
CA LEU A 303 -11.97 -14.38 20.81
C LEU A 303 -12.95 -13.20 20.91
N ALA A 304 -13.21 -12.77 22.16
CA ALA A 304 -14.01 -11.58 22.41
C ALA A 304 -13.24 -10.30 22.01
N LEU A 305 -13.88 -9.43 21.25
CA LEU A 305 -13.30 -8.17 20.78
C LEU A 305 -13.92 -6.97 21.50
N PRO A 306 -13.20 -5.82 21.54
CA PRO A 306 -13.77 -4.56 21.99
C PRO A 306 -15.00 -4.16 21.17
N ALA A 307 -15.96 -3.48 21.81
CA ALA A 307 -17.19 -3.04 21.15
C ALA A 307 -16.97 -2.03 20.02
N GLN A 308 -15.86 -1.29 20.06
CA GLN A 308 -15.51 -0.26 19.06
C GLN A 308 -14.37 -0.76 18.18
N LEU A 309 -14.72 -1.26 17.00
CA LEU A 309 -13.81 -1.61 15.90
C LEU A 309 -14.30 -1.03 14.58
N ASP A 310 -13.39 -0.62 13.75
CA ASP A 310 -13.69 -0.10 12.40
C ASP A 310 -14.20 -1.20 11.46
N GLY A 311 -13.78 -2.46 11.68
CA GLY A 311 -14.17 -3.62 10.88
C GLY A 311 -15.42 -4.33 11.38
N ARG A 312 -15.96 -5.17 10.50
CA ARG A 312 -17.10 -6.08 10.81
C ARG A 312 -16.73 -7.50 10.45
N CYS A 313 -17.20 -8.47 11.28
CA CYS A 313 -17.08 -9.86 10.91
C CYS A 313 -17.75 -10.14 9.55
N LEU A 314 -17.08 -10.89 8.69
CA LEU A 314 -17.52 -11.19 7.34
C LEU A 314 -18.52 -12.35 7.35
N ASN A 315 -19.82 -12.03 7.25
CA ASN A 315 -20.86 -13.03 7.13
C ASN A 315 -20.68 -13.87 5.85
N GLY A 316 -20.99 -15.17 5.94
CA GLY A 316 -20.93 -16.09 4.80
C GLY A 316 -19.53 -16.64 4.50
N VAL A 317 -18.55 -16.42 5.37
CA VAL A 317 -17.34 -17.23 5.40
C VAL A 317 -17.72 -18.58 6.02
N GLU A 318 -17.49 -19.66 5.31
CA GLU A 318 -17.87 -21.00 5.74
C GLU A 318 -17.18 -21.35 7.06
N GLY A 319 -17.96 -21.70 8.08
CA GLY A 319 -17.52 -22.05 9.43
C GLY A 319 -17.29 -20.88 10.38
N VAL A 320 -17.37 -19.65 9.92
CA VAL A 320 -17.27 -18.48 10.80
C VAL A 320 -18.65 -18.06 11.27
N ALA A 321 -18.90 -18.16 12.58
CA ALA A 321 -20.12 -17.69 13.21
C ALA A 321 -19.94 -16.24 13.70
N CYS A 322 -20.31 -15.27 12.85
CA CYS A 322 -20.26 -13.87 13.25
C CYS A 322 -21.27 -13.57 14.36
N PRO A 323 -20.86 -12.84 15.42
CA PRO A 323 -21.78 -12.44 16.48
C PRO A 323 -22.90 -11.56 15.93
N VAL A 324 -24.14 -11.80 16.38
CA VAL A 324 -25.29 -10.93 16.08
C VAL A 324 -25.04 -9.61 16.83
N ARG A 325 -24.99 -8.51 16.11
CA ARG A 325 -24.88 -7.16 16.70
C ARG A 325 -26.23 -6.57 17.02
#